data_1281cc21ebff5a5c412d738ccfbe3171
#
_entry.id   1281cc21ebff5a5c412d738ccfbe3171
#
_cell.length_a   1.000
_cell.length_b   1.000
_cell.length_c   1.000
_cell.angle_alpha   90.00
_cell.angle_beta   90.00
_cell.angle_gamma   90.00
#
_symmetry.space_group_name_H-M   'P 1'
#
loop_
_entity.id
_entity.type
_entity.pdbx_description
1 polymer ?
#
loop_
_entity_poly.entity_id
_entity_poly.type
_entity_poly.pdbx_seq_one_letter_code
_entity_poly.pdbx_strand_id
1 'polypeptide(L)'
;MFKQWKALYRWLRRYFNAYGGITGILGSPIFGVAVIVSALSYSNWLTPSWIEKVDTLIPSLLGFSLGTYAILFSLVSARLKGALRALTTDSGVTYLESINATFFHFIMVQVVTLLWAILFKGSWFFDALNLIGGDADWVATVKWWSFRAGSFGGFVLMTYSILLTIAAALAVYRLAMIKDPKETS
;
A
#
# COMPACT_ATOMS: atom_id res chain seq x y z
N MET A 1 -14.65 -1.20 -23.89
CA MET A 1 -13.35 -0.92 -23.24
C MET A 1 -13.39 0.33 -22.34
N PHE A 2 -13.81 1.50 -22.79
CA PHE A 2 -13.86 2.73 -21.96
C PHE A 2 -14.79 2.69 -20.73
N LYS A 3 -15.86 1.90 -20.72
CA LYS A 3 -16.77 1.77 -19.57
C LYS A 3 -16.10 1.13 -18.35
N GLN A 4 -15.20 0.15 -18.56
CA GLN A 4 -14.46 -0.53 -17.50
C GLN A 4 -13.43 0.41 -16.85
N TRP A 5 -12.70 1.20 -17.66
CA TRP A 5 -11.76 2.20 -17.17
C TRP A 5 -12.44 3.30 -16.34
N LYS A 6 -13.61 3.79 -16.78
CA LYS A 6 -14.41 4.75 -16.00
C LYS A 6 -14.91 4.16 -14.66
N ALA A 7 -15.28 2.88 -14.66
CA ALA A 7 -15.68 2.20 -13.44
C ALA A 7 -14.49 2.04 -12.48
N LEU A 8 -13.34 1.56 -12.98
CA LEU A 8 -12.11 1.42 -12.19
C LEU A 8 -11.69 2.76 -11.59
N TYR A 9 -11.63 3.82 -12.40
CA TYR A 9 -11.28 5.16 -11.92
C TYR A 9 -12.23 5.65 -10.80
N ARG A 10 -13.53 5.42 -10.94
CA ARG A 10 -14.54 5.80 -9.94
C ARG A 10 -14.31 5.09 -8.60
N TRP A 11 -14.01 3.78 -8.65
CA TRP A 11 -13.74 3.00 -7.44
C TRP A 11 -12.42 3.38 -6.78
N LEU A 12 -11.37 3.61 -7.55
CA LEU A 12 -10.10 4.11 -7.04
C LEU A 12 -10.25 5.48 -6.39
N ARG A 13 -10.98 6.41 -7.04
CA ARG A 13 -11.26 7.73 -6.47
C ARG A 13 -12.03 7.63 -5.16
N ARG A 14 -13.03 6.74 -5.08
CA ARG A 14 -13.80 6.51 -3.85
C ARG A 14 -12.90 5.98 -2.73
N TYR A 15 -12.06 5.02 -3.04
CA TYR A 15 -11.06 4.50 -2.11
C TYR A 15 -10.13 5.60 -1.61
N PHE A 16 -9.53 6.38 -2.51
CA PHE A 16 -8.65 7.49 -2.13
C PHE A 16 -9.35 8.49 -1.19
N ASN A 17 -10.59 8.87 -1.49
CA ASN A 17 -11.36 9.77 -0.64
C ASN A 17 -11.63 9.15 0.74
N ALA A 18 -11.99 7.86 0.80
CA ALA A 18 -12.29 7.16 2.04
C ALA A 18 -11.04 6.95 2.92
N TYR A 19 -9.85 6.83 2.32
CA TYR A 19 -8.59 6.70 3.04
C TYR A 19 -8.01 8.05 3.50
N GLY A 20 -8.50 9.17 3.00
CA GLY A 20 -8.00 10.52 3.30
C GLY A 20 -7.09 11.11 2.22
N GLY A 21 -7.09 10.53 1.01
CA GLY A 21 -6.31 11.02 -0.13
C GLY A 21 -4.80 10.79 0.00
N ILE A 22 -4.05 11.46 -0.85
CA ILE A 22 -2.57 11.44 -0.82
C ILE A 22 -2.04 12.03 0.48
N THR A 23 -2.71 13.05 1.00
CA THR A 23 -2.34 13.69 2.28
C THR A 23 -2.49 12.74 3.46
N GLY A 24 -3.51 11.86 3.45
CA GLY A 24 -3.69 10.82 4.45
C GLY A 24 -2.59 9.76 4.39
N ILE A 25 -2.08 9.44 3.21
CA ILE A 25 -0.97 8.49 3.03
C ILE A 25 0.34 9.11 3.52
N LEU A 26 0.72 10.27 2.97
CA LEU A 26 2.00 10.93 3.27
C LEU A 26 2.06 11.47 4.70
N GLY A 27 0.92 11.90 5.26
CA GLY A 27 0.80 12.34 6.65
C GLY A 27 0.67 11.18 7.66
N SER A 28 0.60 9.93 7.20
CA SER A 28 0.52 8.77 8.08
C SER A 28 1.80 8.59 8.90
N PRO A 29 1.72 8.45 10.23
CA PRO A 29 2.88 8.12 11.07
C PRO A 29 3.60 6.85 10.61
N ILE A 30 2.84 5.86 10.12
CA ILE A 30 3.39 4.58 9.62
C ILE A 30 4.24 4.82 8.37
N PHE A 31 3.79 5.69 7.46
CA PHE A 31 4.58 6.08 6.29
C PHE A 31 5.85 6.84 6.70
N GLY A 32 5.74 7.78 7.64
CA GLY A 32 6.89 8.50 8.19
C GLY A 32 7.94 7.56 8.80
N VAL A 33 7.51 6.58 9.59
CA VAL A 33 8.41 5.54 10.15
C VAL A 33 9.03 4.70 9.03
N ALA A 34 8.28 4.32 7.99
CA ALA A 34 8.83 3.58 6.85
C ALA A 34 9.96 4.36 6.16
N VAL A 35 9.79 5.67 5.95
CA VAL A 35 10.82 6.53 5.35
C VAL A 35 12.05 6.62 6.24
N ILE A 36 11.87 6.84 7.56
CA ILE A 36 12.99 6.94 8.53
C ILE A 36 13.77 5.61 8.57
N VAL A 37 13.07 4.48 8.73
CA VAL A 37 13.71 3.14 8.74
C VAL A 37 14.48 2.90 7.45
N SER A 38 13.90 3.25 6.31
CA SER A 38 14.55 3.08 5.01
C SER A 38 15.77 3.98 4.87
N ALA A 39 15.71 5.22 5.33
CA ALA A 39 16.85 6.14 5.31
C ALA A 39 18.01 5.61 6.19
N LEU A 40 17.71 5.12 7.38
CA LEU A 40 18.70 4.52 8.28
C LEU A 40 19.28 3.21 7.75
N SER A 41 18.54 2.51 6.92
CA SER A 41 18.93 1.23 6.30
C SER A 41 19.63 1.40 4.94
N TYR A 42 20.37 2.49 4.74
CA TYR A 42 20.94 2.87 3.44
C TYR A 42 21.76 1.76 2.76
N SER A 43 22.51 0.97 3.51
CA SER A 43 23.30 -0.15 2.99
C SER A 43 22.45 -1.25 2.32
N ASN A 44 21.20 -1.41 2.74
CA ASN A 44 20.30 -2.44 2.22
C ASN A 44 19.72 -2.10 0.83
N TRP A 45 19.55 -0.82 0.50
CA TRP A 45 18.98 -0.40 -0.78
C TRP A 45 20.01 0.17 -1.76
N LEU A 46 21.26 0.34 -1.35
CA LEU A 46 22.36 0.67 -2.28
C LEU A 46 22.70 -0.48 -3.23
N THR A 47 22.29 -1.68 -2.89
CA THR A 47 22.40 -2.88 -3.73
C THR A 47 21.00 -3.39 -4.09
N PRO A 48 20.81 -4.13 -5.21
CA PRO A 48 19.50 -4.65 -5.59
C PRO A 48 19.00 -5.82 -4.72
N SER A 49 19.72 -6.21 -3.68
CA SER A 49 19.36 -7.33 -2.79
C SER A 49 18.01 -7.19 -2.07
N TRP A 50 17.48 -5.96 -1.94
CA TRP A 50 16.14 -5.73 -1.39
C TRP A 50 15.02 -6.34 -2.24
N ILE A 51 15.26 -6.52 -3.56
CA ILE A 51 14.28 -7.12 -4.49
C ILE A 51 13.99 -8.57 -4.10
N GLU A 52 15.02 -9.33 -3.73
CA GLU A 52 14.86 -10.72 -3.26
C GLU A 52 14.01 -10.79 -1.99
N LYS A 53 14.15 -9.80 -1.11
CA LYS A 53 13.30 -9.69 0.09
C LYS A 53 11.84 -9.38 -0.30
N VAL A 54 11.61 -8.52 -1.29
CA VAL A 54 10.26 -8.26 -1.81
C VAL A 54 9.65 -9.53 -2.39
N ASP A 55 10.39 -10.25 -3.25
CA ASP A 55 9.94 -11.49 -3.90
C ASP A 55 9.56 -12.58 -2.88
N THR A 56 10.21 -12.60 -1.72
CA THR A 56 9.96 -13.59 -0.67
C THR A 56 8.86 -13.18 0.30
N LEU A 57 8.88 -11.92 0.77
CA LEU A 57 8.02 -11.50 1.87
C LEU A 57 6.65 -11.00 1.38
N ILE A 58 6.61 -10.21 0.31
CA ILE A 58 5.38 -9.52 -0.07
C ILE A 58 4.30 -10.46 -0.59
N PRO A 59 4.57 -11.52 -1.38
CA PRO A 59 3.54 -12.49 -1.76
C PRO A 59 2.89 -13.18 -0.56
N SER A 60 3.67 -13.52 0.47
CA SER A 60 3.16 -14.11 1.71
C SER A 60 2.27 -13.14 2.48
N LEU A 61 2.70 -11.88 2.61
CA LEU A 61 1.91 -10.82 3.22
C LEU A 61 0.61 -10.56 2.45
N LEU A 62 0.66 -10.57 1.12
CA LEU A 62 -0.51 -10.38 0.25
C LEU A 62 -1.52 -11.50 0.44
N GLY A 63 -1.08 -12.76 0.47
CA GLY A 63 -1.95 -13.90 0.74
C GLY A 63 -2.60 -13.82 2.11
N PHE A 64 -1.83 -13.47 3.15
CA PHE A 64 -2.33 -13.24 4.50
C PHE A 64 -3.35 -12.10 4.55
N SER A 65 -3.09 -10.97 3.88
CA SER A 65 -3.97 -9.81 3.84
C SER A 65 -5.31 -10.11 3.20
N LEU A 66 -5.28 -10.79 2.05
CA LEU A 66 -6.50 -11.21 1.34
C LEU A 66 -7.32 -12.20 2.17
N GLY A 67 -6.66 -13.18 2.79
CA GLY A 67 -7.30 -14.15 3.67
C GLY A 67 -7.94 -13.48 4.89
N THR A 68 -7.22 -12.60 5.57
CA THR A 68 -7.71 -11.85 6.72
C THR A 68 -8.89 -10.96 6.34
N TYR A 69 -8.80 -10.26 5.21
CA TYR A 69 -9.89 -9.44 4.70
C TYR A 69 -11.15 -10.28 4.41
N ALA A 70 -11.01 -11.40 3.72
CA ALA A 70 -12.14 -12.29 3.42
C ALA A 70 -12.81 -12.84 4.68
N ILE A 71 -12.02 -13.33 5.64
CA ILE A 71 -12.52 -13.88 6.92
C ILE A 71 -13.24 -12.77 7.70
N LEU A 72 -12.61 -11.61 7.86
CA LEU A 72 -13.18 -10.49 8.61
C LEU A 72 -14.56 -10.11 8.08
N PHE A 73 -14.69 -9.91 6.76
CA PHE A 73 -15.96 -9.49 6.15
C PHE A 73 -16.99 -10.61 6.04
N SER A 74 -16.59 -11.88 6.13
CA SER A 74 -17.54 -13.00 6.23
C SER A 74 -18.13 -13.15 7.64
N LEU A 75 -17.32 -12.88 8.67
CA LEU A 75 -17.74 -13.00 10.07
C LEU A 75 -18.56 -11.82 10.58
N VAL A 76 -18.42 -10.63 9.98
CA VAL A 76 -19.19 -9.44 10.38
C VAL A 76 -20.68 -9.64 10.04
N SER A 77 -21.54 -9.68 11.06
CA SER A 77 -22.98 -9.85 10.89
C SER A 77 -23.62 -8.72 10.08
N ALA A 78 -24.78 -9.00 9.46
CA ALA A 78 -25.54 -7.99 8.71
C ALA A 78 -25.92 -6.79 9.59
N ARG A 79 -26.24 -7.05 10.88
CA ARG A 79 -26.56 -6.02 11.88
C ARG A 79 -25.37 -5.12 12.14
N LEU A 80 -24.19 -5.70 12.41
CA LEU A 80 -22.97 -4.92 12.64
C LEU A 80 -22.57 -4.12 11.40
N LYS A 81 -22.72 -4.69 10.19
CA LYS A 81 -22.55 -3.91 8.93
C LYS A 81 -23.50 -2.73 8.84
N GLY A 82 -24.77 -2.90 9.27
CA GLY A 82 -25.75 -1.83 9.34
C GLY A 82 -25.33 -0.73 10.31
N ALA A 83 -24.92 -1.10 11.53
CA ALA A 83 -24.43 -0.16 12.54
C ALA A 83 -23.19 0.62 12.06
N LEU A 84 -22.21 -0.07 11.46
CA LEU A 84 -20.99 0.56 10.91
C LEU A 84 -21.28 1.51 9.72
N ARG A 85 -22.38 1.29 8.98
CA ARG A 85 -22.84 2.21 7.93
C ARG A 85 -23.56 3.43 8.48
N ALA A 86 -24.21 3.30 9.64
CA ALA A 86 -24.92 4.41 10.29
C ALA A 86 -23.97 5.39 10.99
N LEU A 87 -22.77 4.93 11.36
CA LEU A 87 -21.75 5.76 11.99
C LEU A 87 -20.83 6.39 10.93
N THR A 88 -20.59 7.69 11.06
CA THR A 88 -19.65 8.44 10.22
C THR A 88 -18.42 8.86 11.01
N THR A 89 -17.29 8.91 10.32
CA THR A 89 -16.05 9.50 10.82
C THR A 89 -16.13 11.03 10.73
N ASP A 90 -15.20 11.74 11.36
CA ASP A 90 -15.11 13.20 11.28
C ASP A 90 -14.96 13.72 9.84
N SER A 91 -14.46 12.88 8.94
CA SER A 91 -14.34 13.16 7.50
C SER A 91 -15.62 12.91 6.70
N GLY A 92 -16.74 12.53 7.34
CA GLY A 92 -18.01 12.27 6.69
C GLY A 92 -18.10 10.92 5.95
N VAL A 93 -17.08 10.07 6.07
CA VAL A 93 -17.03 8.71 5.51
C VAL A 93 -17.59 7.72 6.53
N THR A 94 -18.35 6.70 6.10
CA THR A 94 -18.87 5.71 7.04
C THR A 94 -17.72 4.86 7.64
N TYR A 95 -17.91 4.39 8.87
CA TYR A 95 -16.91 3.52 9.52
C TYR A 95 -16.64 2.25 8.71
N LEU A 96 -17.67 1.69 8.08
CA LEU A 96 -17.51 0.52 7.20
C LEU A 96 -16.62 0.85 5.99
N GLU A 97 -16.80 2.01 5.36
CA GLU A 97 -15.96 2.45 4.24
C GLU A 97 -14.52 2.70 4.68
N SER A 98 -14.32 3.30 5.85
CA SER A 98 -12.99 3.56 6.40
C SER A 98 -12.22 2.26 6.66
N ILE A 99 -12.86 1.25 7.28
CA ILE A 99 -12.25 -0.07 7.50
C ILE A 99 -11.90 -0.74 6.16
N ASN A 100 -12.85 -0.75 5.22
CA ASN A 100 -12.62 -1.29 3.88
C ASN A 100 -11.45 -0.59 3.17
N ALA A 101 -11.40 0.74 3.24
CA ALA A 101 -10.33 1.52 2.64
C ALA A 101 -8.95 1.20 3.25
N THR A 102 -8.88 0.96 4.56
CA THR A 102 -7.64 0.58 5.25
C THR A 102 -7.10 -0.77 4.74
N PHE A 103 -7.95 -1.80 4.68
CA PHE A 103 -7.54 -3.11 4.16
C PHE A 103 -7.20 -3.06 2.68
N PHE A 104 -8.00 -2.35 1.89
CA PHE A 104 -7.74 -2.19 0.47
C PHE A 104 -6.41 -1.44 0.22
N HIS A 105 -6.12 -0.40 1.02
CA HIS A 105 -4.85 0.32 0.96
C HIS A 105 -3.66 -0.61 1.23
N PHE A 106 -3.77 -1.44 2.25
CA PHE A 106 -2.75 -2.42 2.59
C PHE A 106 -2.46 -3.37 1.42
N ILE A 107 -3.51 -3.96 0.82
CA ILE A 107 -3.38 -4.83 -0.35
C ILE A 107 -2.77 -4.07 -1.54
N MET A 108 -3.25 -2.84 -1.82
CA MET A 108 -2.76 -2.03 -2.94
C MET A 108 -1.29 -1.68 -2.82
N VAL A 109 -0.82 -1.32 -1.63
CA VAL A 109 0.61 -1.02 -1.41
C VAL A 109 1.47 -2.25 -1.67
N GLN A 110 1.04 -3.44 -1.25
CA GLN A 110 1.75 -4.70 -1.53
C GLN A 110 1.82 -5.00 -3.02
N VAL A 111 0.71 -4.84 -3.75
CA VAL A 111 0.68 -5.00 -5.21
C VAL A 111 1.61 -4.00 -5.89
N VAL A 112 1.56 -2.73 -5.50
CA VAL A 112 2.45 -1.68 -6.03
C VAL A 112 3.92 -2.01 -5.74
N THR A 113 4.23 -2.53 -4.54
CA THR A 113 5.59 -2.94 -4.18
C THR A 113 6.11 -4.07 -5.08
N LEU A 114 5.29 -5.08 -5.36
CA LEU A 114 5.64 -6.17 -6.30
C LEU A 114 5.85 -5.65 -7.71
N LEU A 115 4.93 -4.82 -8.20
CA LEU A 115 5.06 -4.23 -9.54
C LEU A 115 6.30 -3.36 -9.64
N TRP A 116 6.61 -2.58 -8.60
CA TRP A 116 7.83 -1.79 -8.56
C TRP A 116 9.08 -2.66 -8.62
N ALA A 117 9.14 -3.73 -7.85
CA ALA A 117 10.26 -4.66 -7.86
C ALA A 117 10.44 -5.33 -9.23
N ILE A 118 9.36 -5.76 -9.88
CA ILE A 118 9.37 -6.33 -11.23
C ILE A 118 9.93 -5.32 -12.25
N LEU A 119 9.40 -4.09 -12.24
CA LEU A 119 9.84 -3.03 -13.16
C LEU A 119 11.30 -2.63 -12.92
N PHE A 120 11.71 -2.56 -11.64
CA PHE A 120 13.05 -2.17 -11.26
C PHE A 120 14.10 -3.24 -11.57
N LYS A 121 13.70 -4.53 -11.55
CA LYS A 121 14.55 -5.67 -11.95
C LYS A 121 14.81 -5.69 -13.45
N GLY A 122 13.91 -5.10 -14.24
CA GLY A 122 14.06 -5.03 -15.70
C GLY A 122 15.07 -3.96 -16.13
N SER A 123 15.73 -4.20 -17.25
CA SER A 123 16.70 -3.26 -17.84
C SER A 123 16.07 -2.16 -18.69
N TRP A 124 14.75 -2.25 -18.96
CA TRP A 124 14.03 -1.46 -19.94
C TRP A 124 14.30 0.06 -19.86
N PHE A 125 14.38 0.60 -18.64
CA PHE A 125 14.62 2.03 -18.43
C PHE A 125 16.04 2.44 -18.82
N PHE A 126 17.03 1.64 -18.44
CA PHE A 126 18.43 1.88 -18.78
C PHE A 126 18.70 1.65 -20.27
N ASP A 127 18.02 0.68 -20.88
CA ASP A 127 18.09 0.42 -22.32
C ASP A 127 17.49 1.59 -23.10
N ALA A 128 16.34 2.14 -22.65
CA ALA A 128 15.75 3.33 -23.25
C ALA A 128 16.67 4.56 -23.12
N LEU A 129 17.32 4.76 -21.98
CA LEU A 129 18.30 5.84 -21.79
C LEU A 129 19.50 5.70 -22.73
N ASN A 130 20.01 4.49 -22.92
CA ASN A 130 21.08 4.23 -23.87
C ASN A 130 20.68 4.52 -25.31
N LEU A 131 19.44 4.15 -25.68
CA LEU A 131 18.91 4.40 -27.03
C LEU A 131 18.81 5.91 -27.36
N ILE A 132 18.45 6.72 -26.36
CA ILE A 132 18.24 8.17 -26.54
C ILE A 132 19.55 8.94 -26.44
N GLY A 133 20.41 8.62 -25.50
CA GLY A 133 21.59 9.42 -25.15
C GLY A 133 22.93 8.82 -25.56
N GLY A 134 22.96 7.57 -26.02
CA GLY A 134 24.22 6.89 -26.39
C GLY A 134 25.24 6.91 -25.26
N ASP A 135 26.46 7.30 -25.58
CA ASP A 135 27.59 7.38 -24.65
C ASP A 135 27.76 8.76 -23.99
N ALA A 136 26.72 9.61 -24.01
CA ALA A 136 26.80 10.94 -23.41
C ALA A 136 26.95 10.87 -21.87
N ASP A 137 27.79 11.72 -21.28
CA ASP A 137 28.10 11.75 -19.84
C ASP A 137 26.85 11.91 -18.94
N TRP A 138 25.83 12.65 -19.41
CA TRP A 138 24.59 12.82 -18.66
C TRP A 138 23.84 11.51 -18.46
N VAL A 139 23.96 10.55 -19.41
CA VAL A 139 23.29 9.24 -19.33
C VAL A 139 23.76 8.47 -18.08
N ALA A 140 25.08 8.45 -17.85
CA ALA A 140 25.67 7.82 -16.69
C ALA A 140 25.15 8.44 -15.38
N THR A 141 25.07 9.77 -15.34
CA THR A 141 24.56 10.54 -14.20
C THR A 141 23.08 10.23 -13.92
N VAL A 142 22.25 10.23 -14.97
CA VAL A 142 20.81 9.91 -14.83
C VAL A 142 20.61 8.47 -14.37
N LYS A 143 21.35 7.50 -14.90
CA LYS A 143 21.29 6.11 -14.47
C LYS A 143 21.63 5.96 -12.98
N TRP A 144 22.71 6.62 -12.53
CA TRP A 144 23.15 6.58 -11.16
C TRP A 144 22.09 7.12 -10.18
N TRP A 145 21.51 8.30 -10.48
CA TRP A 145 20.48 8.88 -9.66
C TRP A 145 19.17 8.09 -9.69
N SER A 146 18.76 7.65 -10.89
CA SER A 146 17.53 6.86 -11.05
C SER A 146 17.61 5.53 -10.33
N PHE A 147 18.79 4.86 -10.36
CA PHE A 147 19.00 3.64 -9.60
C PHE A 147 18.84 3.89 -8.10
N ARG A 148 19.48 4.92 -7.56
CA ARG A 148 19.39 5.23 -6.13
C ARG A 148 18.00 5.66 -5.69
N ALA A 149 17.39 6.56 -6.41
CA ALA A 149 16.04 7.04 -6.11
C ALA A 149 15.01 5.90 -6.22
N GLY A 150 15.10 5.09 -7.27
CA GLY A 150 14.21 3.96 -7.49
C GLY A 150 14.40 2.84 -6.46
N SER A 151 15.65 2.56 -6.08
CA SER A 151 15.99 1.59 -5.05
C SER A 151 15.51 2.04 -3.67
N PHE A 152 15.75 3.30 -3.30
CA PHE A 152 15.22 3.89 -2.08
C PHE A 152 13.69 3.83 -2.04
N GLY A 153 13.02 4.27 -3.12
CA GLY A 153 11.55 4.24 -3.23
C GLY A 153 10.98 2.83 -3.10
N GLY A 154 11.60 1.85 -3.75
CA GLY A 154 11.21 0.44 -3.64
C GLY A 154 11.39 -0.12 -2.23
N PHE A 155 12.48 0.24 -1.56
CA PHE A 155 12.74 -0.17 -0.18
C PHE A 155 11.75 0.51 0.80
N VAL A 156 11.39 1.78 0.58
CA VAL A 156 10.33 2.46 1.33
C VAL A 156 9.00 1.74 1.15
N LEU A 157 8.62 1.40 -0.08
CA LEU A 157 7.38 0.66 -0.36
C LEU A 157 7.35 -0.70 0.34
N MET A 158 8.46 -1.44 0.32
CA MET A 158 8.59 -2.72 1.03
C MET A 158 8.42 -2.53 2.54
N THR A 159 9.15 -1.60 3.13
CA THR A 159 9.09 -1.32 4.57
C THR A 159 7.70 -0.84 4.98
N TYR A 160 7.08 0.02 4.17
CA TYR A 160 5.72 0.50 4.40
C TYR A 160 4.70 -0.65 4.31
N SER A 161 4.82 -1.56 3.34
CA SER A 161 3.98 -2.76 3.23
C SER A 161 4.05 -3.63 4.50
N ILE A 162 5.24 -3.80 5.06
CA ILE A 162 5.42 -4.56 6.31
C ILE A 162 4.76 -3.83 7.49
N LEU A 163 4.99 -2.53 7.62
CA LEU A 163 4.43 -1.74 8.73
C LEU A 163 2.91 -1.60 8.65
N LEU A 164 2.31 -1.65 7.46
CA LEU A 164 0.87 -1.65 7.29
C LEU A 164 0.17 -2.89 7.89
N THR A 165 0.90 -3.99 8.16
CA THR A 165 0.35 -5.12 8.92
C THR A 165 -0.09 -4.69 10.32
N ILE A 166 0.62 -3.75 10.93
CA ILE A 166 0.26 -3.17 12.23
C ILE A 166 -1.06 -2.39 12.12
N ALA A 167 -1.22 -1.59 11.06
CA ALA A 167 -2.47 -0.84 10.82
C ALA A 167 -3.66 -1.80 10.61
N ALA A 168 -3.46 -2.87 9.85
CA ALA A 168 -4.48 -3.89 9.64
C ALA A 168 -4.84 -4.60 10.95
N ALA A 169 -3.84 -4.99 11.76
CA ALA A 169 -4.05 -5.60 13.07
C ALA A 169 -4.82 -4.67 14.02
N LEU A 170 -4.50 -3.38 14.04
CA LEU A 170 -5.22 -2.38 14.82
C LEU A 170 -6.66 -2.19 14.34
N ALA A 171 -6.92 -2.26 13.03
CA ALA A 171 -8.28 -2.19 12.49
C ALA A 171 -9.12 -3.41 12.92
N VAL A 172 -8.54 -4.62 12.89
CA VAL A 172 -9.17 -5.85 13.41
C VAL A 172 -9.44 -5.72 14.91
N TYR A 173 -8.45 -5.28 15.68
CA TYR A 173 -8.60 -5.08 17.13
C TYR A 173 -9.74 -4.12 17.45
N ARG A 174 -9.81 -2.97 16.79
CA ARG A 174 -10.90 -2.00 16.98
C ARG A 174 -12.26 -2.60 16.65
N LEU A 175 -12.35 -3.37 15.56
CA LEU A 175 -13.60 -4.03 15.18
C LEU A 175 -14.04 -5.06 16.21
N ALA A 176 -13.10 -5.83 16.77
CA ALA A 176 -13.36 -6.81 17.82
C ALA A 176 -13.84 -6.18 19.15
N MET A 177 -13.49 -4.92 19.40
CA MET A 177 -13.94 -4.18 20.60
C MET A 177 -15.34 -3.57 20.47
N ILE A 178 -15.94 -3.58 19.27
CA ILE A 178 -17.31 -3.10 19.07
C ILE A 178 -18.27 -4.16 19.61
N LYS A 179 -19.00 -3.84 20.68
CA LYS A 179 -20.02 -4.72 21.27
C LYS A 179 -21.19 -4.91 20.31
N ASP A 180 -21.73 -6.13 20.22
CA ASP A 180 -22.96 -6.37 19.46
C ASP A 180 -24.11 -5.62 20.17
N PRO A 181 -24.92 -4.84 19.47
CA PRO A 181 -26.06 -4.12 20.04
C PRO A 181 -27.10 -5.01 20.77
N LYS A 182 -27.03 -6.33 20.60
CA LYS A 182 -27.87 -7.28 21.33
C LYS A 182 -27.47 -7.49 22.80
N GLU A 183 -26.24 -7.24 23.18
CA GLU A 183 -25.77 -7.50 24.56
C GLU A 183 -26.15 -6.39 25.54
N THR A 184 -26.78 -5.33 25.07
CA THR A 184 -27.15 -4.14 25.88
C THR A 184 -28.66 -4.01 26.13
N SER A 185 -29.47 -5.02 25.79
CA SER A 185 -30.92 -5.04 26.04
C SER A 185 -31.32 -6.07 27.09
#